data_1f4df239c6014a4907a68350cf2030fb
#
_entry.id   1f4df239c6014a4907a68350cf2030fb
#
_cell.length_a   1.000
_cell.length_b   1.000
_cell.length_c   1.000
_cell.angle_alpha   90.00
_cell.angle_beta   90.00
_cell.angle_gamma   90.00
#
_symmetry.space_group_name_H-M   'P 1'
#
loop_
_entity.id
_entity.type
_entity.pdbx_description
1 polymer ?
#
loop_
_entity_poly.entity_id
_entity_poly.type
_entity_poly.pdbx_seq_one_letter_code
_entity_poly.pdbx_strand_id
1 'polypeptide(L)'
;MIVVERIAELRDRCDSARRAGQTVGLVPTMGFFHEGHRSLMRAARANHDLVVTTIFVNPLQFAENEDLAGYPRDLAADSVAAEAEGVDVLFVPSVPEMYPEPTVTTVHVAGLTEGLCGAARPTHFDGVTTVVAKLFSIVGPSTAYFGRKDYQQLAVVRRMTTDLDLPVEVIGCPLVREPDGVAMSSRNAYLSSDERRRATGIFVSLRAAAEAVAGGERDPRRVRAVVEAEAARHGLELEYAEVRRASDLAPLATIDGEVVVAVASPVGKARLIDNVTMQIGRASCRERV
;
A
#
# COMPACT_ATOMS: atom_id res chain seq x y z
N MET A 1 9.33 -8.00 -22.05
CA MET A 1 9.18 -8.49 -20.66
C MET A 1 9.34 -10.01 -20.62
N ILE A 2 9.89 -10.58 -19.52
CA ILE A 2 9.94 -12.02 -19.27
C ILE A 2 9.17 -12.35 -17.99
N VAL A 3 8.53 -13.51 -17.96
CA VAL A 3 7.88 -14.06 -16.75
C VAL A 3 8.85 -15.04 -16.11
N VAL A 4 9.08 -14.88 -14.81
CA VAL A 4 9.98 -15.71 -14.00
C VAL A 4 9.21 -16.26 -12.81
N GLU A 5 9.32 -17.55 -12.57
CA GLU A 5 8.61 -18.23 -11.47
C GLU A 5 9.56 -18.71 -10.36
N ARG A 6 10.87 -18.80 -10.67
CA ARG A 6 11.87 -19.35 -9.76
C ARG A 6 12.70 -18.26 -9.10
N ILE A 7 12.87 -18.37 -7.78
CA ILE A 7 13.68 -17.45 -6.98
C ILE A 7 15.11 -17.39 -7.50
N ALA A 8 15.71 -18.53 -7.81
CA ALA A 8 17.10 -18.59 -8.30
C ALA A 8 17.26 -17.80 -9.60
N GLU A 9 16.33 -17.95 -10.55
CA GLU A 9 16.38 -17.23 -11.83
C GLU A 9 16.23 -15.71 -11.63
N LEU A 10 15.29 -15.28 -10.80
CA LEU A 10 15.13 -13.86 -10.50
C LEU A 10 16.41 -13.26 -9.89
N ARG A 11 17.01 -13.96 -8.92
CA ARG A 11 18.25 -13.54 -8.26
C ARG A 11 19.39 -13.41 -9.26
N ASP A 12 19.59 -14.41 -10.11
CA ASP A 12 20.65 -14.41 -11.13
C ASP A 12 20.50 -13.23 -12.12
N ARG A 13 19.26 -12.87 -12.49
CA ARG A 13 19.00 -11.71 -13.35
C ARG A 13 19.31 -10.39 -12.67
N CYS A 14 18.86 -10.22 -11.43
CA CYS A 14 19.16 -9.00 -10.66
C CYS A 14 20.66 -8.86 -10.39
N ASP A 15 21.35 -9.95 -10.06
CA ASP A 15 22.80 -9.97 -9.86
C ASP A 15 23.56 -9.67 -11.15
N SER A 16 23.09 -10.18 -12.28
CA SER A 16 23.68 -9.93 -13.60
C SER A 16 23.53 -8.47 -14.01
N ALA A 17 22.35 -7.87 -13.79
CA ALA A 17 22.11 -6.45 -14.02
C ALA A 17 23.08 -5.59 -13.19
N ARG A 18 23.19 -5.87 -11.89
CA ARG A 18 24.12 -5.14 -11.00
C ARG A 18 25.57 -5.29 -11.40
N ARG A 19 26.02 -6.49 -11.82
CA ARG A 19 27.38 -6.69 -12.35
C ARG A 19 27.64 -5.88 -13.63
N ALA A 20 26.58 -5.60 -14.40
CA ALA A 20 26.65 -4.73 -15.58
C ALA A 20 26.55 -3.22 -15.22
N GLY A 21 26.51 -2.86 -13.93
CA GLY A 21 26.38 -1.47 -13.47
C GLY A 21 24.96 -0.92 -13.55
N GLN A 22 23.96 -1.75 -13.77
CA GLN A 22 22.55 -1.37 -13.87
C GLN A 22 21.90 -1.26 -12.50
N THR A 23 20.96 -0.33 -12.39
CA THR A 23 20.09 -0.13 -11.21
C THR A 23 18.84 -0.99 -11.30
N VAL A 24 18.33 -1.44 -10.14
CA VAL A 24 17.15 -2.31 -10.06
C VAL A 24 16.01 -1.60 -9.32
N GLY A 25 14.86 -1.47 -9.99
CA GLY A 25 13.59 -1.04 -9.40
C GLY A 25 12.68 -2.24 -9.13
N LEU A 26 12.07 -2.29 -7.95
CA LEU A 26 11.16 -3.36 -7.52
C LEU A 26 9.77 -2.79 -7.23
N VAL A 27 8.73 -3.43 -7.77
CA VAL A 27 7.32 -3.13 -7.50
C VAL A 27 6.61 -4.37 -6.93
N PRO A 28 6.55 -4.52 -5.61
CA PRO A 28 5.86 -5.65 -4.99
C PRO A 28 4.34 -5.51 -5.12
N THR A 29 3.66 -6.53 -5.66
CA THR A 29 2.21 -6.55 -5.80
C THR A 29 1.61 -7.93 -5.57
N MET A 30 0.28 -7.99 -5.48
CA MET A 30 -0.50 -9.23 -5.48
C MET A 30 -1.21 -9.49 -6.83
N GLY A 31 -0.96 -8.68 -7.86
CA GLY A 31 -1.63 -8.78 -9.16
C GLY A 31 -2.95 -8.01 -9.22
N PHE A 32 -3.74 -8.31 -10.28
CA PHE A 32 -4.97 -7.60 -10.65
C PHE A 32 -4.72 -6.11 -10.81
N PHE A 33 -3.85 -5.77 -11.77
CA PHE A 33 -3.29 -4.43 -11.91
C PHE A 33 -4.34 -3.39 -12.31
N HIS A 34 -4.30 -2.29 -11.62
CA HIS A 34 -5.05 -1.07 -11.92
C HIS A 34 -4.08 0.12 -12.03
N GLU A 35 -4.58 1.28 -12.36
CA GLU A 35 -3.77 2.50 -12.60
C GLU A 35 -2.85 2.83 -11.40
N GLY A 36 -3.28 2.55 -10.17
CA GLY A 36 -2.42 2.67 -8.99
C GLY A 36 -1.14 1.82 -9.07
N HIS A 37 -1.23 0.55 -9.50
CA HIS A 37 -0.06 -0.30 -9.69
C HIS A 37 0.79 0.15 -10.89
N ARG A 38 0.14 0.53 -11.99
CA ARG A 38 0.80 1.01 -13.20
C ARG A 38 1.61 2.28 -12.94
N SER A 39 1.11 3.18 -12.10
CA SER A 39 1.86 4.38 -11.69
C SER A 39 3.15 4.06 -10.94
N LEU A 40 3.19 2.98 -10.13
CA LEU A 40 4.41 2.52 -9.48
C LEU A 40 5.42 1.96 -10.48
N MET A 41 4.95 1.17 -11.45
CA MET A 41 5.79 0.62 -12.53
C MET A 41 6.42 1.74 -13.37
N ARG A 42 5.64 2.78 -13.74
CA ARG A 42 6.15 3.97 -14.44
C ARG A 42 7.20 4.72 -13.61
N ALA A 43 6.95 4.88 -12.30
CA ALA A 43 7.91 5.52 -11.41
C ALA A 43 9.22 4.70 -11.30
N ALA A 44 9.14 3.39 -11.25
CA ALA A 44 10.30 2.51 -11.27
C ALA A 44 11.03 2.61 -12.62
N ARG A 45 10.31 2.53 -13.74
CA ARG A 45 10.90 2.61 -15.09
C ARG A 45 11.61 3.94 -15.36
N ALA A 46 11.09 5.04 -14.84
CA ALA A 46 11.70 6.36 -15.01
C ALA A 46 13.06 6.51 -14.31
N ASN A 47 13.38 5.64 -13.33
CA ASN A 47 14.55 5.80 -12.47
C ASN A 47 15.51 4.59 -12.49
N HIS A 48 15.15 3.48 -13.15
CA HIS A 48 15.94 2.25 -13.10
C HIS A 48 16.10 1.58 -14.47
N ASP A 49 17.23 0.90 -14.63
CA ASP A 49 17.59 0.17 -15.86
C ASP A 49 16.86 -1.18 -15.95
N LEU A 50 16.69 -1.89 -14.81
CA LEU A 50 15.93 -3.12 -14.69
C LEU A 50 14.74 -2.92 -13.77
N VAL A 51 13.52 -3.14 -14.27
CA VAL A 51 12.29 -3.08 -13.49
C VAL A 51 11.74 -4.48 -13.27
N VAL A 52 11.64 -4.86 -11.99
CA VAL A 52 11.04 -6.11 -11.53
C VAL A 52 9.68 -5.79 -10.89
N THR A 53 8.61 -6.40 -11.40
CA THR A 53 7.31 -6.38 -10.74
C THR A 53 6.96 -7.78 -10.26
N THR A 54 6.38 -7.90 -9.07
CA THR A 54 5.98 -9.22 -8.56
C THR A 54 4.47 -9.37 -8.57
N ILE A 55 3.99 -10.59 -8.82
CA ILE A 55 2.61 -11.01 -8.59
C ILE A 55 2.63 -12.19 -7.63
N PHE A 56 2.36 -11.93 -6.36
CA PHE A 56 2.30 -12.98 -5.36
C PHE A 56 1.19 -12.70 -4.33
N VAL A 57 0.10 -13.46 -4.42
CA VAL A 57 -0.97 -13.43 -3.41
C VAL A 57 -0.48 -14.19 -2.19
N ASN A 58 0.05 -13.45 -1.21
CA ASN A 58 0.73 -13.99 -0.04
C ASN A 58 -0.27 -14.57 0.97
N PRO A 59 -0.29 -15.89 1.22
CA PRO A 59 -1.25 -16.47 2.15
C PRO A 59 -1.04 -16.01 3.62
N LEU A 60 0.19 -15.66 4.00
CA LEU A 60 0.50 -15.29 5.39
C LEU A 60 -0.14 -13.97 5.84
N GLN A 61 -0.58 -13.12 4.92
CA GLN A 61 -1.20 -11.83 5.25
C GLN A 61 -2.73 -11.86 5.28
N PHE A 62 -3.33 -13.04 5.10
CA PHE A 62 -4.78 -13.23 5.16
C PHE A 62 -5.15 -14.08 6.38
N ALA A 63 -6.14 -13.62 7.15
CA ALA A 63 -6.76 -14.43 8.19
C ALA A 63 -7.69 -15.50 7.57
N GLU A 64 -8.07 -16.50 8.36
CA GLU A 64 -8.92 -17.63 7.89
C GLU A 64 -10.25 -17.20 7.27
N ASN A 65 -10.79 -16.07 7.72
CA ASN A 65 -12.08 -15.51 7.27
C ASN A 65 -11.91 -14.39 6.25
N GLU A 66 -10.73 -14.15 5.72
CA GLU A 66 -10.48 -13.14 4.68
C GLU A 66 -10.54 -13.74 3.26
N ASP A 67 -10.55 -12.85 2.27
CA ASP A 67 -10.84 -13.14 0.86
C ASP A 67 -9.69 -13.77 0.06
N LEU A 68 -8.80 -14.56 0.68
CA LEU A 68 -7.66 -15.18 0.01
C LEU A 68 -8.07 -16.00 -1.23
N ALA A 69 -9.10 -16.85 -1.08
CA ALA A 69 -9.58 -17.68 -2.18
C ALA A 69 -10.28 -16.85 -3.27
N GLY A 70 -11.00 -15.80 -2.87
CA GLY A 70 -11.71 -14.89 -3.76
C GLY A 70 -10.86 -13.76 -4.31
N TYR A 71 -9.60 -13.62 -3.91
CA TYR A 71 -8.74 -12.53 -4.38
C TYR A 71 -8.61 -12.59 -5.92
N PRO A 72 -8.92 -11.50 -6.65
CA PRO A 72 -8.98 -11.52 -8.10
C PRO A 72 -7.60 -11.78 -8.71
N ARG A 73 -7.56 -12.58 -9.78
CA ARG A 73 -6.35 -12.96 -10.51
C ARG A 73 -6.62 -12.95 -12.01
N ASP A 74 -5.80 -12.25 -12.76
CA ASP A 74 -5.80 -12.25 -14.22
C ASP A 74 -4.38 -12.04 -14.72
N LEU A 75 -3.59 -13.11 -14.71
CA LEU A 75 -2.18 -13.04 -15.12
C LEU A 75 -2.01 -12.57 -16.56
N ALA A 76 -2.95 -12.88 -17.46
CA ALA A 76 -2.85 -12.47 -18.84
C ALA A 76 -3.01 -10.94 -18.99
N ALA A 77 -4.04 -10.37 -18.35
CA ALA A 77 -4.23 -8.91 -18.33
C ALA A 77 -3.10 -8.20 -17.58
N ASP A 78 -2.64 -8.75 -16.46
CA ASP A 78 -1.53 -8.20 -15.68
C ASP A 78 -0.22 -8.20 -16.49
N SER A 79 0.06 -9.26 -17.24
CA SER A 79 1.25 -9.34 -18.11
C SER A 79 1.23 -8.26 -19.19
N VAL A 80 0.09 -8.07 -19.86
CA VAL A 80 -0.08 -7.00 -20.87
C VAL A 80 0.11 -5.62 -20.25
N ALA A 81 -0.47 -5.40 -19.07
CA ALA A 81 -0.33 -4.12 -18.37
C ALA A 81 1.11 -3.85 -17.92
N ALA A 82 1.82 -4.84 -17.36
CA ALA A 82 3.21 -4.71 -16.95
C ALA A 82 4.14 -4.43 -18.13
N GLU A 83 3.96 -5.14 -19.25
CA GLU A 83 4.75 -4.93 -20.47
C GLU A 83 4.56 -3.52 -21.04
N ALA A 84 3.32 -3.01 -21.05
CA ALA A 84 3.00 -1.66 -21.51
C ALA A 84 3.66 -0.57 -20.64
N GLU A 85 3.93 -0.83 -19.36
CA GLU A 85 4.62 0.10 -18.46
C GLU A 85 6.15 -0.09 -18.43
N GLY A 86 6.69 -0.94 -19.30
CA GLY A 86 8.13 -1.14 -19.45
C GLY A 86 8.75 -2.01 -18.36
N VAL A 87 8.00 -2.91 -17.74
CA VAL A 87 8.52 -3.92 -16.82
C VAL A 87 9.40 -4.90 -17.59
N ASP A 88 10.60 -5.21 -17.09
CA ASP A 88 11.52 -6.15 -17.72
C ASP A 88 11.28 -7.57 -17.24
N VAL A 89 11.02 -7.73 -15.93
CA VAL A 89 10.82 -9.02 -15.27
C VAL A 89 9.51 -9.02 -14.48
N LEU A 90 8.61 -9.92 -14.81
CA LEU A 90 7.41 -10.21 -14.03
C LEU A 90 7.64 -11.49 -13.22
N PHE A 91 7.82 -11.35 -11.90
CA PHE A 91 8.05 -12.47 -10.99
C PHE A 91 6.73 -13.00 -10.44
N VAL A 92 6.40 -14.25 -10.81
CA VAL A 92 5.12 -14.89 -10.47
C VAL A 92 5.39 -16.23 -9.77
N PRO A 93 5.94 -16.23 -8.55
CA PRO A 93 6.28 -17.46 -7.86
C PRO A 93 5.03 -18.18 -7.36
N SER A 94 5.10 -19.50 -7.30
CA SER A 94 4.10 -20.29 -6.59
C SER A 94 4.26 -20.22 -5.07
N VAL A 95 3.22 -20.59 -4.32
CA VAL A 95 3.32 -20.67 -2.84
C VAL A 95 4.41 -21.65 -2.41
N PRO A 96 4.56 -22.86 -3.00
CA PRO A 96 5.68 -23.75 -2.66
C PRO A 96 7.06 -23.19 -3.02
N GLU A 97 7.20 -22.32 -4.01
CA GLU A 97 8.47 -21.66 -4.31
C GLU A 97 8.81 -20.63 -3.22
N MET A 98 7.82 -19.87 -2.77
CA MET A 98 8.01 -18.86 -1.71
C MET A 98 8.11 -19.51 -0.32
N TYR A 99 7.35 -20.55 -0.06
CA TYR A 99 7.25 -21.23 1.24
C TYR A 99 7.28 -22.75 1.03
N PRO A 100 8.49 -23.33 0.78
CA PRO A 100 8.63 -24.76 0.52
C PRO A 100 8.31 -25.64 1.73
N GLU A 101 8.45 -25.10 2.93
CA GLU A 101 8.12 -25.72 4.20
C GLU A 101 7.22 -24.80 5.03
N PRO A 102 6.50 -25.30 6.05
CA PRO A 102 5.74 -24.48 6.97
C PRO A 102 6.59 -23.35 7.55
N THR A 103 6.15 -22.12 7.39
CA THR A 103 6.90 -20.93 7.83
C THR A 103 6.94 -20.86 9.34
N VAL A 104 8.14 -20.92 9.92
CA VAL A 104 8.40 -20.82 11.37
C VAL A 104 9.13 -19.52 11.76
N THR A 105 9.56 -18.75 10.77
CA THR A 105 10.22 -17.46 10.95
C THR A 105 9.33 -16.35 10.42
N THR A 106 9.07 -15.33 11.24
CA THR A 106 8.31 -14.16 10.87
C THR A 106 9.09 -12.89 11.21
N VAL A 107 8.82 -11.82 10.47
CA VAL A 107 9.32 -10.48 10.79
C VAL A 107 8.19 -9.70 11.43
N HIS A 108 8.39 -9.23 12.66
CA HIS A 108 7.43 -8.41 13.39
C HIS A 108 7.96 -7.00 13.63
N VAL A 109 7.12 -5.99 13.44
CA VAL A 109 7.42 -4.57 13.69
C VAL A 109 6.47 -4.06 14.75
N ALA A 110 6.93 -3.99 15.99
CA ALA A 110 6.12 -3.54 17.13
C ALA A 110 5.71 -2.05 16.99
N GLY A 111 4.64 -1.67 17.67
CA GLY A 111 4.13 -0.30 17.74
C GLY A 111 3.38 0.13 16.46
N LEU A 112 4.07 0.22 15.34
CA LEU A 112 3.48 0.62 14.06
C LEU A 112 2.37 -0.32 13.57
N THR A 113 2.33 -1.55 14.04
CA THR A 113 1.37 -2.59 13.64
C THR A 113 0.22 -2.77 14.62
N GLU A 114 0.18 -2.02 15.73
CA GLU A 114 -0.80 -2.21 16.81
C GLU A 114 -2.09 -1.39 16.64
N GLY A 115 -2.05 -0.32 15.83
CA GLY A 115 -3.21 0.54 15.55
C GLY A 115 -3.72 0.40 14.12
N LEU A 116 -4.75 1.19 13.77
CA LEU A 116 -5.28 1.27 12.39
C LEU A 116 -5.66 -0.12 11.83
N CYS A 117 -5.13 -0.48 10.66
CA CYS A 117 -5.32 -1.80 10.07
C CYS A 117 -4.80 -2.94 10.95
N GLY A 118 -3.72 -2.73 11.71
CA GLY A 118 -3.14 -3.76 12.56
C GLY A 118 -4.03 -4.13 13.75
N ALA A 119 -4.74 -3.17 14.34
CA ALA A 119 -5.74 -3.45 15.37
C ALA A 119 -6.91 -4.31 14.85
N ALA A 120 -7.37 -4.05 13.63
CA ALA A 120 -8.43 -4.79 12.98
C ALA A 120 -7.99 -6.15 12.41
N ARG A 121 -6.71 -6.30 12.10
CA ARG A 121 -6.09 -7.47 11.44
C ARG A 121 -4.78 -7.85 12.13
N PRO A 122 -4.80 -8.45 13.32
CA PRO A 122 -3.62 -8.59 14.19
C PRO A 122 -2.41 -9.32 13.58
N THR A 123 -2.62 -10.27 12.66
CA THR A 123 -1.55 -11.05 12.01
C THR A 123 -1.15 -10.55 10.63
N HIS A 124 -1.89 -9.58 10.10
CA HIS A 124 -1.72 -9.09 8.73
C HIS A 124 -0.31 -8.58 8.46
N PHE A 125 0.19 -7.71 9.33
CA PHE A 125 1.49 -7.07 9.10
C PHE A 125 2.66 -8.03 9.27
N ASP A 126 2.57 -9.05 10.11
CA ASP A 126 3.60 -10.09 10.20
C ASP A 126 3.72 -10.86 8.86
N GLY A 127 2.58 -11.10 8.21
CA GLY A 127 2.57 -11.66 6.86
C GLY A 127 3.17 -10.72 5.83
N VAL A 128 2.84 -9.43 5.88
CA VAL A 128 3.35 -8.41 4.95
C VAL A 128 4.86 -8.20 5.12
N THR A 129 5.33 -8.00 6.34
CA THR A 129 6.76 -7.78 6.60
C THR A 129 7.60 -8.99 6.26
N THR A 130 7.09 -10.19 6.54
CA THR A 130 7.78 -11.44 6.20
C THR A 130 7.92 -11.61 4.69
N VAL A 131 6.85 -11.41 3.90
CA VAL A 131 6.94 -11.55 2.44
C VAL A 131 7.79 -10.44 1.81
N VAL A 132 7.67 -9.20 2.30
CA VAL A 132 8.45 -8.08 1.77
C VAL A 132 9.94 -8.23 2.10
N ALA A 133 10.29 -8.63 3.32
CA ALA A 133 11.68 -8.93 3.68
C ALA A 133 12.25 -10.05 2.80
N LYS A 134 11.44 -11.08 2.52
CA LYS A 134 11.83 -12.18 1.62
C LYS A 134 12.04 -11.69 0.19
N LEU A 135 11.15 -10.86 -0.35
CA LEU A 135 11.31 -10.26 -1.68
C LEU A 135 12.56 -9.38 -1.75
N PHE A 136 12.81 -8.58 -0.72
CA PHE A 136 14.02 -7.74 -0.64
C PHE A 136 15.30 -8.61 -0.62
N SER A 137 15.29 -9.71 0.13
CA SER A 137 16.41 -10.66 0.16
C SER A 137 16.61 -11.42 -1.16
N ILE A 138 15.54 -11.65 -1.93
CA ILE A 138 15.60 -12.31 -3.25
C ILE A 138 16.17 -11.34 -4.29
N VAL A 139 15.63 -10.13 -4.35
CA VAL A 139 16.03 -9.12 -5.33
C VAL A 139 17.39 -8.50 -5.00
N GLY A 140 17.71 -8.35 -3.72
CA GLY A 140 18.95 -7.71 -3.25
C GLY A 140 18.89 -6.18 -3.35
N PRO A 141 20.05 -5.49 -3.42
CA PRO A 141 20.13 -4.03 -3.48
C PRO A 141 19.27 -3.45 -4.61
N SER A 142 18.31 -2.60 -4.24
CA SER A 142 17.29 -2.08 -5.17
C SER A 142 16.54 -0.88 -4.58
N THR A 143 15.71 -0.22 -5.40
CA THR A 143 14.71 0.74 -4.93
C THR A 143 13.32 0.12 -5.07
N ALA A 144 12.58 0.03 -3.97
CA ALA A 144 11.24 -0.57 -3.93
C ALA A 144 10.15 0.51 -3.86
N TYR A 145 9.12 0.38 -4.71
CA TYR A 145 8.05 1.36 -4.88
C TYR A 145 6.75 0.86 -4.27
N PHE A 146 6.18 1.65 -3.37
CA PHE A 146 4.92 1.36 -2.67
C PHE A 146 3.95 2.54 -2.79
N GLY A 147 2.66 2.26 -2.91
CA GLY A 147 1.63 3.29 -2.92
C GLY A 147 1.37 3.86 -1.53
N ARG A 148 1.23 5.18 -1.40
CA ARG A 148 0.83 5.85 -0.15
C ARG A 148 -0.61 5.56 0.26
N LYS A 149 -1.41 4.91 -0.61
CA LYS A 149 -2.74 4.43 -0.24
C LYS A 149 -2.68 3.51 0.98
N ASP A 150 -1.74 2.59 1.01
CA ASP A 150 -1.50 1.68 2.12
C ASP A 150 -0.45 2.29 3.07
N TYR A 151 -0.78 3.48 3.63
CA TYR A 151 0.15 4.34 4.35
C TYR A 151 0.82 3.63 5.53
N GLN A 152 0.05 2.88 6.32
CA GLN A 152 0.59 2.11 7.43
C GLN A 152 1.57 1.03 6.94
N GLN A 153 1.25 0.34 5.86
CA GLN A 153 2.15 -0.64 5.24
C GLN A 153 3.47 0.02 4.82
N LEU A 154 3.41 1.18 4.17
CA LEU A 154 4.60 1.93 3.78
C LEU A 154 5.47 2.30 4.98
N ALA A 155 4.87 2.78 6.08
CA ALA A 155 5.58 3.13 7.30
C ALA A 155 6.24 1.88 7.95
N VAL A 156 5.50 0.78 8.02
CA VAL A 156 5.98 -0.51 8.56
C VAL A 156 7.13 -1.07 7.73
N VAL A 157 7.00 -1.07 6.39
CA VAL A 157 8.06 -1.56 5.50
C VAL A 157 9.32 -0.70 5.59
N ARG A 158 9.19 0.62 5.65
CA ARG A 158 10.33 1.53 5.86
C ARG A 158 11.03 1.26 7.18
N ARG A 159 10.27 1.09 8.25
CA ARG A 159 10.81 0.77 9.57
C ARG A 159 11.56 -0.55 9.58
N MET A 160 10.96 -1.61 9.06
CA MET A 160 11.60 -2.90 8.87
C MET A 160 12.91 -2.81 8.09
N THR A 161 12.89 -2.08 6.97
CA THR A 161 14.06 -1.90 6.11
C THR A 161 15.20 -1.22 6.84
N THR A 162 14.91 -0.20 7.64
CA THR A 162 15.89 0.51 8.46
C THR A 162 16.41 -0.36 9.60
N ASP A 163 15.52 -1.01 10.35
CA ASP A 163 15.90 -1.80 11.54
C ASP A 163 16.73 -3.05 11.19
N LEU A 164 16.53 -3.59 9.97
CA LEU A 164 17.26 -4.78 9.51
C LEU A 164 18.42 -4.45 8.56
N ASP A 165 18.77 -3.17 8.40
CA ASP A 165 19.83 -2.71 7.48
C ASP A 165 19.70 -3.33 6.07
N LEU A 166 18.44 -3.50 5.57
CA LEU A 166 18.24 -4.07 4.25
C LEU A 166 18.74 -3.08 3.18
N PRO A 167 19.50 -3.54 2.18
CA PRO A 167 20.07 -2.68 1.14
C PRO A 167 19.03 -2.27 0.09
N VAL A 168 17.90 -1.75 0.56
CA VAL A 168 16.74 -1.38 -0.27
C VAL A 168 16.27 0.02 0.12
N GLU A 169 16.17 0.93 -0.86
CA GLU A 169 15.50 2.20 -0.67
C GLU A 169 13.99 2.04 -0.87
N VAL A 170 13.17 2.56 0.06
CA VAL A 170 11.71 2.43 0.00
C VAL A 170 11.06 3.77 -0.37
N ILE A 171 10.53 3.86 -1.60
CA ILE A 171 9.86 5.04 -2.15
C ILE A 171 8.35 4.92 -2.00
N GLY A 172 7.72 5.95 -1.41
CA GLY A 172 6.27 6.08 -1.33
C GLY A 172 5.72 6.94 -2.47
N CYS A 173 5.01 6.34 -3.42
CA CYS A 173 4.39 7.03 -4.54
C CYS A 173 3.02 7.61 -4.17
N PRO A 174 2.59 8.71 -4.83
CA PRO A 174 1.29 9.31 -4.59
C PRO A 174 0.13 8.32 -4.74
N LEU A 175 -0.94 8.56 -3.96
CA LEU A 175 -2.17 7.82 -4.07
C LEU A 175 -2.87 8.19 -5.39
N VAL A 176 -3.32 7.20 -6.14
CA VAL A 176 -4.10 7.39 -7.37
C VAL A 176 -5.58 7.20 -7.05
N ARG A 177 -6.41 8.12 -7.56
CA ARG A 177 -7.87 8.10 -7.40
C ARG A 177 -8.57 7.89 -8.72
N GLU A 178 -9.75 7.32 -8.66
CA GLU A 178 -10.66 7.30 -9.78
C GLU A 178 -11.34 8.69 -9.96
N PRO A 179 -11.96 8.97 -11.11
CA PRO A 179 -12.54 10.30 -11.39
C PRO A 179 -13.56 10.78 -10.36
N ASP A 180 -14.21 9.87 -9.65
CA ASP A 180 -15.16 10.17 -8.57
C ASP A 180 -14.52 10.36 -7.18
N GLY A 181 -13.19 10.30 -7.10
CA GLY A 181 -12.41 10.50 -5.90
C GLY A 181 -12.11 9.22 -5.10
N VAL A 182 -12.72 8.09 -5.40
CA VAL A 182 -12.43 6.84 -4.69
C VAL A 182 -10.99 6.40 -4.94
N ALA A 183 -10.27 6.05 -3.87
CA ALA A 183 -8.91 5.52 -3.98
C ALA A 183 -8.89 4.22 -4.81
N MET A 184 -7.95 4.13 -5.76
CA MET A 184 -7.84 2.93 -6.59
C MET A 184 -7.50 1.68 -5.77
N SER A 185 -8.30 0.63 -5.98
CA SER A 185 -8.16 -0.65 -5.30
C SER A 185 -8.72 -1.78 -6.17
N SER A 186 -8.07 -2.94 -6.15
CA SER A 186 -8.59 -4.17 -6.76
C SER A 186 -9.97 -4.55 -6.20
N ARG A 187 -10.26 -4.17 -4.95
CA ARG A 187 -11.55 -4.40 -4.30
C ARG A 187 -12.69 -3.51 -4.80
N ASN A 188 -12.38 -2.45 -5.55
CA ASN A 188 -13.42 -1.60 -6.15
C ASN A 188 -14.28 -2.36 -7.16
N ALA A 189 -13.77 -3.45 -7.75
CA ALA A 189 -14.50 -4.34 -8.64
C ALA A 189 -15.70 -5.06 -7.97
N TYR A 190 -15.71 -5.13 -6.64
CA TYR A 190 -16.79 -5.78 -5.90
C TYR A 190 -17.99 -4.85 -5.63
N LEU A 191 -17.84 -3.53 -5.85
CA LEU A 191 -18.85 -2.54 -5.49
C LEU A 191 -19.99 -2.52 -6.50
N SER A 192 -21.22 -2.67 -6.02
CA SER A 192 -22.42 -2.29 -6.77
C SER A 192 -22.46 -0.76 -6.99
N SER A 193 -23.36 -0.30 -7.88
CA SER A 193 -23.50 1.14 -8.14
C SER A 193 -23.87 1.96 -6.90
N ASP A 194 -24.68 1.38 -5.98
CA ASP A 194 -25.07 2.04 -4.73
C ASP A 194 -23.90 2.08 -3.73
N GLU A 195 -23.18 0.98 -3.60
CA GLU A 195 -21.99 0.90 -2.77
C GLU A 195 -20.91 1.84 -3.28
N ARG A 196 -20.75 1.94 -4.61
CA ARG A 196 -19.82 2.88 -5.23
C ARG A 196 -20.15 4.33 -4.89
N ARG A 197 -21.43 4.72 -4.96
CA ARG A 197 -21.85 6.07 -4.56
C ARG A 197 -21.56 6.34 -3.08
N ARG A 198 -21.78 5.37 -2.19
CA ARG A 198 -21.42 5.53 -0.78
C ARG A 198 -19.91 5.65 -0.58
N ALA A 199 -19.11 4.85 -1.29
CA ALA A 199 -17.65 4.84 -1.18
C ALA A 199 -17.01 6.21 -1.48
N THR A 200 -17.63 7.05 -2.33
CA THR A 200 -17.14 8.42 -2.57
C THR A 200 -17.11 9.27 -1.30
N GLY A 201 -17.98 8.97 -0.33
CA GLY A 201 -18.04 9.61 0.97
C GLY A 201 -16.73 9.47 1.78
N ILE A 202 -15.92 8.43 1.53
CA ILE A 202 -14.62 8.26 2.16
C ILE A 202 -13.70 9.44 1.80
N PHE A 203 -13.58 9.74 0.52
CA PHE A 203 -12.75 10.87 0.05
C PHE A 203 -13.31 12.22 0.48
N VAL A 204 -14.64 12.38 0.44
CA VAL A 204 -15.30 13.62 0.89
C VAL A 204 -15.03 13.86 2.37
N SER A 205 -15.10 12.83 3.22
CA SER A 205 -14.80 12.94 4.64
C SER A 205 -13.34 13.30 4.94
N LEU A 206 -12.41 12.75 4.17
CA LEU A 206 -10.98 13.11 4.28
C LEU A 206 -10.70 14.55 3.84
N ARG A 207 -11.40 15.03 2.79
CA ARG A 207 -11.32 16.42 2.37
C ARG A 207 -11.85 17.37 3.45
N ALA A 208 -12.97 17.05 4.08
CA ALA A 208 -13.52 17.84 5.19
C ALA A 208 -12.52 17.92 6.36
N ALA A 209 -11.80 16.83 6.66
CA ALA A 209 -10.72 16.84 7.65
C ALA A 209 -9.58 17.81 7.23
N ALA A 210 -9.17 17.74 5.96
CA ALA A 210 -8.12 18.62 5.44
C ALA A 210 -8.53 20.10 5.50
N GLU A 211 -9.78 20.41 5.18
CA GLU A 211 -10.34 21.77 5.26
C GLU A 211 -10.40 22.25 6.73
N ALA A 212 -10.79 21.40 7.69
CA ALA A 212 -10.81 21.74 9.11
C ALA A 212 -9.39 22.07 9.63
N VAL A 213 -8.38 21.28 9.29
CA VAL A 213 -6.98 21.53 9.67
C VAL A 213 -6.45 22.80 9.00
N ALA A 214 -6.76 23.04 7.73
CA ALA A 214 -6.41 24.25 7.01
C ALA A 214 -7.08 25.49 7.62
N GLY A 215 -8.32 25.34 8.12
CA GLY A 215 -9.08 26.35 8.84
C GLY A 215 -8.61 26.64 10.26
N GLY A 216 -7.58 25.92 10.75
CA GLY A 216 -6.97 26.16 12.05
C GLY A 216 -7.35 25.16 13.15
N GLU A 217 -8.11 24.10 12.85
CA GLU A 217 -8.35 23.06 13.85
C GLU A 217 -7.06 22.30 14.17
N ARG A 218 -6.78 22.11 15.46
CA ARG A 218 -5.56 21.46 15.96
C ARG A 218 -5.84 20.31 16.93
N ASP A 219 -7.09 20.11 17.35
CA ASP A 219 -7.47 18.97 18.16
C ASP A 219 -7.74 17.74 17.25
N PRO A 220 -6.93 16.68 17.32
CA PRO A 220 -7.11 15.50 16.47
C PRO A 220 -8.47 14.82 16.69
N ARG A 221 -9.06 14.95 17.90
CA ARG A 221 -10.38 14.39 18.19
C ARG A 221 -11.49 15.16 17.45
N ARG A 222 -11.37 16.47 17.31
CA ARG A 222 -12.32 17.29 16.53
C ARG A 222 -12.19 17.01 15.03
N VAL A 223 -10.97 16.86 14.52
CA VAL A 223 -10.74 16.47 13.12
C VAL A 223 -11.34 15.08 12.86
N ARG A 224 -11.15 14.13 13.76
CA ARG A 224 -11.79 12.80 13.69
C ARG A 224 -13.32 12.91 13.66
N ALA A 225 -13.90 13.71 14.54
CA ALA A 225 -15.36 13.90 14.59
C ALA A 225 -15.91 14.50 13.29
N VAL A 226 -15.15 15.37 12.61
CA VAL A 226 -15.51 15.89 11.27
C VAL A 226 -15.56 14.74 10.24
N VAL A 227 -14.54 13.87 10.23
CA VAL A 227 -14.51 12.71 9.35
C VAL A 227 -15.70 11.79 9.58
N GLU A 228 -15.97 11.43 10.84
CA GLU A 228 -17.06 10.52 11.22
C GLU A 228 -18.43 11.11 10.85
N ALA A 229 -18.64 12.39 11.12
CA ALA A 229 -19.89 13.07 10.78
C ALA A 229 -20.13 13.13 9.27
N GLU A 230 -19.08 13.43 8.49
CA GLU A 230 -19.21 13.48 7.02
C GLU A 230 -19.40 12.10 6.41
N ALA A 231 -18.67 11.09 6.88
CA ALA A 231 -18.86 9.68 6.45
C ALA A 231 -20.29 9.20 6.72
N ALA A 232 -20.84 9.52 7.90
CA ALA A 232 -22.22 9.15 8.26
C ALA A 232 -23.28 9.76 7.32
N ARG A 233 -23.07 11.00 6.80
CA ARG A 233 -23.95 11.62 5.80
C ARG A 233 -24.01 10.85 4.49
N HIS A 234 -22.95 10.11 4.18
CA HIS A 234 -22.86 9.22 3.02
C HIS A 234 -23.29 7.78 3.32
N GLY A 235 -23.83 7.50 4.52
CA GLY A 235 -24.25 6.16 4.94
C GLY A 235 -23.08 5.20 5.13
N LEU A 236 -21.91 5.72 5.53
CA LEU A 236 -20.74 4.91 5.85
C LEU A 236 -20.61 4.75 7.37
N GLU A 237 -20.33 3.51 7.78
CA GLU A 237 -19.85 3.19 9.12
C GLU A 237 -18.35 2.95 9.03
N LEU A 238 -17.57 3.80 9.70
CA LEU A 238 -16.12 3.66 9.68
C LEU A 238 -15.69 2.62 10.71
N GLU A 239 -14.85 1.69 10.30
CA GLU A 239 -14.17 0.77 11.21
C GLU A 239 -13.17 1.54 12.08
N TYR A 240 -12.47 2.50 11.48
CA TYR A 240 -11.71 3.51 12.18
C TYR A 240 -11.64 4.82 11.37
N ALA A 241 -11.48 5.92 12.11
CA ALA A 241 -10.99 7.20 11.62
C ALA A 241 -9.93 7.68 12.61
N GLU A 242 -8.70 7.84 12.16
CA GLU A 242 -7.58 8.14 13.03
C GLU A 242 -6.73 9.28 12.49
N VAL A 243 -6.33 10.18 13.39
CA VAL A 243 -5.35 11.25 13.11
C VAL A 243 -4.05 10.86 13.80
N ARG A 244 -3.01 10.66 13.02
CA ARG A 244 -1.71 10.18 13.50
C ARG A 244 -0.58 11.06 13.02
N ARG A 245 0.56 11.06 13.73
CA ARG A 245 1.78 11.68 13.23
C ARG A 245 2.24 10.96 11.96
N ALA A 246 2.57 11.70 10.91
CA ALA A 246 2.89 11.08 9.63
C ALA A 246 4.19 10.25 9.66
N SER A 247 5.17 10.64 10.49
CA SER A 247 6.49 9.99 10.52
C SER A 247 6.51 8.61 11.18
N ASP A 248 5.67 8.39 12.22
CA ASP A 248 5.74 7.19 13.08
C ASP A 248 4.37 6.63 13.48
N LEU A 249 3.29 7.19 12.95
CA LEU A 249 1.90 6.83 13.27
C LEU A 249 1.53 6.93 14.76
N ALA A 250 2.33 7.63 15.56
CA ALA A 250 2.02 7.84 16.96
C ALA A 250 0.75 8.69 17.13
N PRO A 251 -0.06 8.42 18.18
CA PRO A 251 -1.19 9.27 18.53
C PRO A 251 -0.70 10.68 18.93
N LEU A 252 -1.54 11.67 18.70
CA LEU A 252 -1.23 13.08 18.93
C LEU A 252 -2.21 13.69 19.95
N ALA A 253 -1.69 14.53 20.83
CA ALA A 253 -2.53 15.41 21.67
C ALA A 253 -2.95 16.67 20.92
N THR A 254 -2.09 17.18 20.05
CA THR A 254 -2.29 18.39 19.23
C THR A 254 -1.62 18.19 17.88
N ILE A 255 -2.23 18.72 16.84
CA ILE A 255 -1.66 18.72 15.48
C ILE A 255 -0.69 19.90 15.38
N ASP A 256 0.61 19.63 15.42
CA ASP A 256 1.69 20.64 15.40
C ASP A 256 2.72 20.43 14.26
N GLY A 257 2.55 19.37 13.44
CA GLY A 257 3.43 19.00 12.34
C GLY A 257 2.69 18.32 11.20
N GLU A 258 3.41 17.45 10.49
CA GLU A 258 2.81 16.63 9.44
C GLU A 258 1.99 15.49 10.06
N VAL A 259 0.75 15.35 9.62
CA VAL A 259 -0.17 14.31 10.08
C VAL A 259 -0.76 13.53 8.91
N VAL A 260 -1.16 12.31 9.18
CA VAL A 260 -2.00 11.50 8.31
C VAL A 260 -3.36 11.31 8.97
N VAL A 261 -4.42 11.54 8.23
CA VAL A 261 -5.77 11.09 8.58
C VAL A 261 -6.06 9.85 7.76
N ALA A 262 -6.27 8.74 8.44
CA ALA A 262 -6.51 7.45 7.81
C ALA A 262 -7.87 6.89 8.22
N VAL A 263 -8.57 6.29 7.26
CA VAL A 263 -9.89 5.70 7.47
C VAL A 263 -9.95 4.29 6.90
N ALA A 264 -10.79 3.46 7.51
CA ALA A 264 -11.25 2.21 6.91
C ALA A 264 -12.77 2.12 7.08
N SER A 265 -13.43 1.60 6.04
CA SER A 265 -14.88 1.39 6.05
C SER A 265 -15.24 0.10 5.31
N PRO A 266 -16.07 -0.76 5.89
CA PRO A 266 -16.74 -1.81 5.12
C PRO A 266 -17.76 -1.16 4.18
N VAL A 267 -17.72 -1.52 2.91
CA VAL A 267 -18.69 -1.09 1.90
C VAL A 267 -19.11 -2.32 1.12
N GLY A 268 -20.28 -2.87 1.43
CA GLY A 268 -20.70 -4.17 0.93
C GLY A 268 -19.73 -5.28 1.35
N LYS A 269 -19.20 -6.01 0.37
CA LYS A 269 -18.21 -7.06 0.61
C LYS A 269 -16.76 -6.53 0.64
N ALA A 270 -16.55 -5.26 0.26
CA ALA A 270 -15.23 -4.66 0.21
C ALA A 270 -14.89 -3.95 1.52
N ARG A 271 -13.68 -4.12 2.03
CA ARG A 271 -13.09 -3.26 3.04
C ARG A 271 -12.21 -2.23 2.33
N LEU A 272 -12.64 -0.98 2.33
CA LEU A 272 -11.94 0.12 1.68
C LEU A 272 -11.12 0.90 2.70
N ILE A 273 -9.92 1.28 2.31
CA ILE A 273 -9.04 2.17 3.07
C ILE A 273 -8.63 3.36 2.24
N ASP A 274 -8.46 4.49 2.90
CA ASP A 274 -7.99 5.72 2.27
C ASP A 274 -7.30 6.61 3.31
N ASN A 275 -6.53 7.59 2.85
CA ASN A 275 -5.88 8.53 3.74
C ASN A 275 -5.56 9.85 3.03
N VAL A 276 -5.28 10.89 3.84
CA VAL A 276 -4.73 12.16 3.40
C VAL A 276 -3.62 12.60 4.35
N THR A 277 -2.52 13.10 3.80
CA THR A 277 -1.45 13.73 4.59
C THR A 277 -1.59 15.26 4.54
N MET A 278 -1.36 15.90 5.68
CA MET A 278 -1.48 17.35 5.83
C MET A 278 -0.28 17.88 6.62
N GLN A 279 0.21 19.06 6.23
CA GLN A 279 1.28 19.75 6.92
C GLN A 279 0.82 21.14 7.35
N ILE A 280 1.01 21.49 8.63
CA ILE A 280 0.73 22.83 9.14
C ILE A 280 1.79 23.82 8.61
N GLY A 281 1.34 25.04 8.26
CA GLY A 281 2.22 26.15 7.89
C GLY A 281 2.62 26.20 6.42
N ARG A 282 2.22 25.25 5.58
CA ARG A 282 2.21 25.42 4.12
C ARG A 282 0.76 25.53 3.66
N ALA A 283 0.37 26.74 3.21
CA ALA A 283 -0.89 26.96 2.51
C ALA A 283 -0.87 26.20 1.17
N SER A 284 -1.02 24.90 1.23
CA SER A 284 -1.44 24.08 0.10
C SER A 284 -1.80 22.68 0.61
N CYS A 285 -3.09 22.41 0.78
CA CYS A 285 -3.63 21.09 0.44
C CYS A 285 -3.41 20.88 -1.06
N ARG A 286 -2.17 20.72 -1.48
CA ARG A 286 -1.85 20.20 -2.78
C ARG A 286 -1.66 18.70 -2.59
N GLU A 287 -2.78 17.95 -2.66
CA GLU A 287 -2.69 16.67 -3.33
C GLU A 287 -1.98 16.97 -4.65
N ARG A 288 -0.76 16.51 -4.79
CA ARG A 288 -0.19 16.43 -6.12
C ARG A 288 -0.94 15.30 -6.81
N VAL A 289 -1.95 15.71 -7.57
CA VAL A 289 -2.61 14.89 -8.58
C VAL A 289 -1.58 14.43 -9.58
#